data_6078cbff702bcb3c3ad3d735400430f5
#
_entry.id   6078cbff702bcb3c3ad3d735400430f5
#
_cell.length_a   1.000
_cell.length_b   1.000
_cell.length_c   1.000
_cell.angle_alpha   90.00
_cell.angle_beta   90.00
_cell.angle_gamma   90.00
#
_symmetry.space_group_name_H-M   'P 1'
#
loop_
_entity.id
_entity.type
_entity.pdbx_description
1 polymer ?
#
loop_
_entity_poly.entity_id
_entity_poly.type
_entity_poly.pdbx_seq_one_letter_code
_entity_poly.pdbx_strand_id
1 'polypeptide(L)'
;MASTGKNNGTLIALFKDGTKITHSTNTSLDISEEVIDVTTKDSSAWKESIPGLRSASGSGDFLFSEDGAVNFEDFFDEVNTRSSFTALWSSAVTGDKTYSGTAYVTSISLAGGVEDAMTYNIAFEITGAVSKGTA
;
A
#
# COMPACT_ATOMS: atom_id res chain seq x y z
N MET A 1 10.04 -7.48 20.78
CA MET A 1 8.78 -8.15 21.13
C MET A 1 7.67 -7.65 20.22
N ALA A 2 6.89 -8.56 19.69
CA ALA A 2 5.78 -8.16 18.81
C ALA A 2 4.71 -7.39 19.57
N SER A 3 4.00 -6.51 18.85
CA SER A 3 2.86 -5.78 19.42
C SER A 3 1.73 -6.75 19.77
N THR A 4 1.03 -6.48 20.86
CA THR A 4 -0.11 -7.27 21.31
C THR A 4 -1.37 -6.41 21.36
N GLY A 5 -2.52 -7.03 21.06
CA GLY A 5 -3.79 -6.33 21.07
C GLY A 5 -3.98 -5.44 19.84
N LYS A 6 -4.68 -4.34 20.01
CA LYS A 6 -5.01 -3.42 18.93
C LYS A 6 -3.87 -2.42 18.72
N ASN A 7 -3.44 -2.29 17.49
CA ASN A 7 -2.38 -1.36 17.13
C ASN A 7 -2.94 0.01 16.76
N ASN A 8 -2.24 1.04 17.21
CA ASN A 8 -2.56 2.40 16.78
C ASN A 8 -2.05 2.61 15.36
N GLY A 9 -2.88 3.20 14.50
CA GLY A 9 -2.50 3.50 13.13
C GLY A 9 -1.25 4.37 12.99
N THR A 10 -0.88 5.10 14.02
CA THR A 10 0.35 5.88 14.03
C THR A 10 1.60 5.01 13.89
N LEU A 11 1.52 3.74 14.28
CA LEU A 11 2.65 2.82 14.20
C LEU A 11 2.89 2.27 12.79
N ILE A 12 1.84 2.25 11.96
CA ILE A 12 1.95 1.70 10.62
C ILE A 12 2.56 2.75 9.70
N ALA A 13 3.56 2.35 8.95
CA ALA A 13 4.24 3.22 7.98
C ALA A 13 4.41 2.51 6.66
N LEU A 14 4.48 3.28 5.60
CA LEU A 14 4.77 2.80 4.26
C LEU A 14 6.25 3.06 3.98
N PHE A 15 6.92 2.04 3.47
CA PHE A 15 8.33 2.10 3.12
C PHE A 15 8.48 1.95 1.61
N LYS A 16 9.38 2.71 1.03
CA LYS A 16 9.77 2.60 -0.37
C LYS A 16 11.20 2.08 -0.42
N ASP A 17 11.39 0.89 -1.01
CA ASP A 17 12.70 0.26 -1.16
C ASP A 17 13.48 0.17 0.17
N GLY A 18 12.75 -0.08 1.26
CA GLY A 18 13.35 -0.22 2.58
C GLY A 18 13.50 1.07 3.36
N THR A 19 13.19 2.22 2.75
CA THR A 19 13.29 3.52 3.41
C THR A 19 11.91 4.05 3.74
N LYS A 20 11.69 4.42 4.98
CA LYS A 20 10.41 4.95 5.44
C LYS A 20 10.09 6.26 4.74
N ILE A 21 8.85 6.38 4.24
CA ILE A 21 8.36 7.63 3.68
C ILE A 21 7.99 8.55 4.85
N THR A 22 8.59 9.73 4.87
CA THR A 22 8.43 10.67 5.98
C THR A 22 7.14 11.46 5.87
N HIS A 23 6.68 11.98 7.02
CA HIS A 23 5.53 12.88 7.12
C HIS A 23 4.22 12.26 6.64
N SER A 24 4.06 10.95 6.85
CA SER A 24 2.84 10.25 6.49
C SER A 24 1.69 10.63 7.42
N THR A 25 0.54 10.95 6.84
CA THR A 25 -0.69 11.20 7.60
C THR A 25 -1.65 10.02 7.50
N ASN A 26 -1.58 9.25 6.41
CA ASN A 26 -2.45 8.10 6.21
C ASN A 26 -1.82 7.15 5.21
N THR A 27 -2.00 5.86 5.41
CA THR A 27 -1.59 4.82 4.44
C THR A 27 -2.65 3.74 4.37
N SER A 28 -2.76 3.09 3.22
CA SER A 28 -3.69 1.99 3.06
C SER A 28 -3.11 0.90 2.16
N LEU A 29 -3.56 -0.32 2.38
CA LEU A 29 -3.28 -1.47 1.53
C LEU A 29 -4.60 -2.20 1.33
N ASP A 30 -4.99 -2.34 0.08
CA ASP A 30 -6.21 -3.03 -0.30
C ASP A 30 -5.87 -4.27 -1.10
N ILE A 31 -6.36 -5.41 -0.66
CA ILE A 31 -6.14 -6.69 -1.34
C ILE A 31 -7.52 -7.25 -1.68
N SER A 32 -7.69 -7.66 -2.94
CA SER A 32 -8.95 -8.22 -3.40
C SER A 32 -8.73 -9.52 -4.16
N GLU A 33 -9.76 -10.36 -4.15
CA GLU A 33 -9.77 -11.61 -4.87
C GLU A 33 -11.09 -11.72 -5.61
N GLU A 34 -11.02 -12.02 -6.89
CA GLU A 34 -12.20 -12.29 -7.67
C GLU A 34 -12.68 -13.71 -7.39
N VAL A 35 -14.00 -13.88 -7.41
CA VAL A 35 -14.62 -15.18 -7.21
C VAL A 35 -15.44 -15.50 -8.46
N ILE A 36 -15.21 -16.67 -9.02
CA ILE A 36 -15.91 -17.13 -10.22
C ILE A 36 -17.07 -18.02 -9.79
N ASP A 37 -18.28 -17.63 -10.21
CA ASP A 37 -19.47 -18.39 -9.90
C ASP A 37 -19.54 -19.64 -10.78
N VAL A 38 -19.59 -20.80 -10.15
CA VAL A 38 -19.70 -22.09 -10.83
C VAL A 38 -20.95 -22.86 -10.35
N THR A 39 -21.93 -22.14 -9.86
CA THR A 39 -23.18 -22.71 -9.39
C THR A 39 -23.92 -23.44 -10.53
N THR A 40 -24.36 -24.65 -10.29
CA THR A 40 -25.13 -25.46 -11.26
C THR A 40 -26.40 -25.99 -10.60
N LYS A 41 -27.23 -26.65 -11.42
CA LYS A 41 -28.43 -27.31 -10.90
C LYS A 41 -28.08 -28.40 -9.88
N ASP A 42 -26.89 -28.97 -9.98
CA ASP A 42 -26.45 -30.02 -9.09
C ASP A 42 -25.94 -29.50 -7.75
N SER A 43 -25.85 -28.18 -7.59
CA SER A 43 -25.43 -27.55 -6.34
C SER A 43 -26.50 -27.52 -5.26
N SER A 44 -27.66 -28.11 -5.51
CA SER A 44 -28.80 -28.20 -4.55
C SER A 44 -29.26 -26.82 -4.05
N ALA A 45 -29.29 -25.83 -4.98
CA ALA A 45 -29.66 -24.46 -4.71
C ALA A 45 -28.64 -23.67 -3.86
N TRP A 46 -27.49 -24.24 -3.55
CA TRP A 46 -26.39 -23.54 -2.91
C TRP A 46 -25.50 -22.89 -3.95
N LYS A 47 -25.05 -21.68 -3.66
CA LYS A 47 -24.11 -20.97 -4.52
C LYS A 47 -22.72 -21.58 -4.36
N GLU A 48 -22.09 -21.91 -5.48
CA GLU A 48 -20.73 -22.43 -5.51
C GLU A 48 -19.82 -21.46 -6.26
N SER A 49 -18.60 -21.30 -5.78
CA SER A 49 -17.63 -20.40 -6.38
C SER A 49 -16.24 -20.97 -6.30
N ILE A 50 -15.39 -20.57 -7.23
CA ILE A 50 -13.97 -20.89 -7.18
C ILE A 50 -13.17 -19.60 -7.19
N PRO A 51 -11.96 -19.60 -6.59
CA PRO A 51 -11.14 -18.39 -6.57
C PRO A 51 -10.63 -18.02 -7.96
N GLY A 52 -10.62 -16.71 -8.25
CA GLY A 52 -10.10 -16.15 -9.48
C GLY A 52 -8.82 -15.34 -9.25
N LEU A 53 -8.69 -14.23 -9.98
CA LEU A 53 -7.51 -13.39 -9.89
C LEU A 53 -7.49 -12.61 -8.57
N ARG A 54 -6.31 -12.47 -8.00
CA ARG A 54 -6.06 -11.62 -6.86
C ARG A 54 -5.33 -10.37 -7.30
N SER A 55 -5.64 -9.26 -6.66
CA SER A 55 -4.96 -7.99 -6.93
C SER A 55 -4.77 -7.23 -5.64
N ALA A 56 -3.83 -6.31 -5.65
CA ALA A 56 -3.56 -5.46 -4.50
C ALA A 56 -3.21 -4.06 -4.98
N SER A 57 -3.60 -3.09 -4.19
CA SER A 57 -3.27 -1.70 -4.44
C SER A 57 -3.05 -1.00 -3.11
N GLY A 58 -2.41 0.14 -3.16
CA GLY A 58 -2.17 0.92 -1.97
C GLY A 58 -2.16 2.40 -2.27
N SER A 59 -2.29 3.17 -1.21
CA SER A 59 -2.21 4.62 -1.31
C SER A 59 -1.64 5.20 -0.01
N GLY A 60 -1.21 6.44 -0.09
CA GLY A 60 -0.74 7.15 1.07
C GLY A 60 -0.91 8.64 0.89
N ASP A 61 -1.17 9.31 2.02
CA ASP A 61 -1.26 10.76 2.09
C ASP A 61 -0.12 11.26 2.96
N PHE A 62 0.57 12.30 2.50
CA PHE A 62 1.78 12.79 3.15
C PHE A 62 1.80 14.31 3.15
N LEU A 63 2.45 14.89 4.15
CA LEU A 63 2.78 16.29 4.13
C LEU A 63 4.01 16.49 3.21
N PHE A 64 3.95 17.53 2.38
CA PHE A 64 5.04 17.82 1.45
C PHE A 64 6.26 18.34 2.21
N SER A 65 7.41 17.72 1.94
CA SER A 65 8.69 18.15 2.48
C SER A 65 9.79 17.73 1.52
N GLU A 66 10.79 18.56 1.38
CA GLU A 66 11.93 18.25 0.51
C GLU A 66 13.15 17.77 1.30
N ASP A 67 13.03 17.71 2.63
CA ASP A 67 14.14 17.33 3.49
C ASP A 67 14.12 15.85 3.93
N GLY A 68 13.11 15.09 3.53
CA GLY A 68 13.02 13.67 3.84
C GLY A 68 13.83 12.81 2.88
N ALA A 69 14.12 11.60 3.30
CA ALA A 69 14.85 10.63 2.47
C ALA A 69 14.01 10.16 1.28
N VAL A 70 12.70 10.05 1.47
CA VAL A 70 11.76 9.73 0.40
C VAL A 70 10.66 10.79 0.41
N ASN A 71 10.42 11.44 -0.71
CA ASN A 71 9.44 12.51 -0.81
C ASN A 71 8.75 12.47 -2.17
N PHE A 72 7.95 13.50 -2.48
CA PHE A 72 7.21 13.57 -3.73
C PHE A 72 8.09 13.44 -4.98
N GLU A 73 9.28 14.00 -4.94
CA GLU A 73 10.23 13.96 -6.05
C GLU A 73 10.57 12.51 -6.43
N ASP A 74 10.78 11.65 -5.43
CA ASP A 74 11.11 10.26 -5.70
C ASP A 74 9.97 9.54 -6.43
N PHE A 75 8.72 9.81 -6.06
CA PHE A 75 7.58 9.22 -6.73
C PHE A 75 7.37 9.79 -8.13
N PHE A 76 7.66 11.08 -8.31
CA PHE A 76 7.64 11.69 -9.64
C PHE A 76 8.66 11.02 -10.56
N ASP A 77 9.85 10.76 -10.08
CA ASP A 77 10.88 10.07 -10.85
C ASP A 77 10.44 8.65 -11.23
N GLU A 78 9.77 7.94 -10.32
CA GLU A 78 9.24 6.61 -10.62
C GLU A 78 8.22 6.63 -11.76
N VAL A 79 7.33 7.63 -11.76
CA VAL A 79 6.37 7.79 -12.85
C VAL A 79 7.06 8.13 -14.16
N ASN A 80 8.01 9.05 -14.11
CA ASN A 80 8.69 9.54 -15.29
C ASN A 80 9.56 8.47 -15.97
N THR A 81 10.21 7.63 -15.18
CA THR A 81 11.04 6.55 -15.69
C THR A 81 10.28 5.24 -15.89
N ARG A 82 9.02 5.18 -15.47
CA ARG A 82 8.17 3.97 -15.53
C ARG A 82 8.78 2.81 -14.74
N SER A 83 9.42 3.14 -13.64
CA SER A 83 10.08 2.16 -12.78
C SER A 83 9.14 1.62 -11.71
N SER A 84 9.45 0.43 -11.21
CA SER A 84 8.76 -0.14 -10.06
C SER A 84 9.53 0.16 -8.78
N PHE A 85 8.85 0.01 -7.66
CA PHE A 85 9.49 0.08 -6.36
C PHE A 85 8.90 -1.00 -5.44
N THR A 86 9.62 -1.32 -4.37
CA THR A 86 9.12 -2.25 -3.36
C THR A 86 8.35 -1.47 -2.30
N ALA A 87 7.06 -1.73 -2.21
CA ALA A 87 6.21 -1.14 -1.17
C ALA A 87 6.16 -2.09 0.02
N LEU A 88 6.35 -1.54 1.22
CA LEU A 88 6.35 -2.31 2.45
C LEU A 88 5.52 -1.58 3.50
N TRP A 89 4.56 -2.28 4.08
CA TRP A 89 3.77 -1.79 5.22
C TRP A 89 4.28 -2.47 6.47
N SER A 90 4.76 -1.68 7.41
CA SER A 90 5.36 -2.20 8.63
C SER A 90 5.17 -1.22 9.79
N SER A 91 5.02 -1.75 10.99
CA SER A 91 5.07 -0.94 12.20
C SER A 91 6.51 -0.71 12.67
N ALA A 92 7.47 -1.38 12.06
CA ALA A 92 8.87 -1.40 12.45
C ALA A 92 9.11 -1.96 13.86
N VAL A 93 8.12 -2.60 14.45
CA VAL A 93 8.25 -3.28 15.75
C VAL A 93 8.68 -4.72 15.49
N THR A 94 9.77 -5.14 16.12
CA THR A 94 10.30 -6.50 15.94
C THR A 94 9.26 -7.55 16.29
N GLY A 95 9.04 -8.48 15.37
CA GLY A 95 8.05 -9.55 15.53
C GLY A 95 6.69 -9.26 14.92
N ASP A 96 6.38 -8.01 14.60
CA ASP A 96 5.12 -7.68 13.94
C ASP A 96 5.14 -8.12 12.48
N LYS A 97 3.96 -8.41 11.95
CA LYS A 97 3.82 -8.83 10.56
C LYS A 97 3.99 -7.66 9.61
N THR A 98 4.60 -7.94 8.49
CA THR A 98 4.81 -6.95 7.43
C THR A 98 4.22 -7.47 6.12
N TYR A 99 3.86 -6.55 5.24
CA TYR A 99 3.30 -6.89 3.94
C TYR A 99 4.07 -6.10 2.88
N SER A 100 4.51 -6.78 1.84
CA SER A 100 5.32 -6.14 0.81
C SER A 100 4.99 -6.67 -0.58
N GLY A 101 5.28 -5.86 -1.57
CA GLY A 101 5.10 -6.24 -2.97
C GLY A 101 5.78 -5.23 -3.89
N THR A 102 5.96 -5.64 -5.14
CA THR A 102 6.48 -4.74 -6.17
C THR A 102 5.35 -3.89 -6.71
N ALA A 103 5.53 -2.59 -6.72
CA ALA A 103 4.46 -1.65 -7.08
C ALA A 103 4.87 -0.70 -8.20
N TYR A 104 3.88 -0.29 -8.98
CA TYR A 104 4.00 0.82 -9.93
C TYR A 104 3.09 1.93 -9.48
N VAL A 105 3.57 3.16 -9.51
CA VAL A 105 2.77 4.32 -9.18
C VAL A 105 1.72 4.53 -10.26
N THR A 106 0.45 4.57 -9.87
CA THR A 106 -0.66 4.78 -10.82
C THR A 106 -1.08 6.24 -10.87
N SER A 107 -0.94 6.97 -9.78
CA SER A 107 -1.21 8.40 -9.77
C SER A 107 -0.47 9.08 -8.62
N ILE A 108 -0.13 10.34 -8.84
CA ILE A 108 0.39 11.21 -7.80
C ILE A 108 -0.36 12.53 -7.90
N SER A 109 -0.57 13.18 -6.77
CA SER A 109 -1.15 14.51 -6.77
C SER A 109 -0.53 15.35 -5.69
N LEU A 110 -0.51 16.65 -5.94
CA LEU A 110 0.09 17.64 -5.05
C LEU A 110 -0.96 18.72 -4.82
N ALA A 111 -1.17 19.08 -3.57
CA ALA A 111 -2.18 20.07 -3.21
C ALA A 111 -1.64 21.04 -2.18
N GLY A 112 -2.08 22.29 -2.27
CA GLY A 112 -1.74 23.31 -1.29
C GLY A 112 -2.76 24.43 -1.36
N GLY A 113 -3.31 24.81 -0.21
CA GLY A 113 -4.21 25.93 -0.08
C GLY A 113 -3.51 27.14 0.55
N VAL A 114 -4.17 28.27 0.52
CA VAL A 114 -3.67 29.46 1.20
C VAL A 114 -3.65 29.22 2.70
N GLU A 115 -2.51 29.43 3.34
CA GLU A 115 -2.30 29.22 4.76
C GLU A 115 -2.51 27.78 5.21
N ASP A 116 -2.40 26.83 4.27
CA ASP A 116 -2.44 25.40 4.56
C ASP A 116 -1.09 24.76 4.30
N ALA A 117 -0.84 23.66 4.97
CA ALA A 117 0.33 22.83 4.68
C ALA A 117 0.18 22.21 3.29
N MET A 118 1.26 22.17 2.52
CA MET A 118 1.25 21.42 1.27
C MET A 118 1.19 19.93 1.56
N THR A 119 0.36 19.25 0.82
CA THR A 119 0.21 17.79 0.94
C THR A 119 0.36 17.15 -0.43
N TYR A 120 0.75 15.88 -0.42
CA TYR A 120 0.71 15.08 -1.63
C TYR A 120 0.14 13.72 -1.32
N ASN A 121 -0.46 13.10 -2.31
CA ASN A 121 -0.87 11.72 -2.19
C ASN A 121 -0.36 10.92 -3.36
N ILE A 122 -0.19 9.63 -3.11
CA ILE A 122 0.21 8.67 -4.12
C ILE A 122 -0.75 7.50 -4.09
N ALA A 123 -0.98 6.94 -5.26
CA ALA A 123 -1.69 5.67 -5.41
C ALA A 123 -0.83 4.77 -6.29
N PHE A 124 -0.80 3.50 -5.96
CA PHE A 124 0.01 2.55 -6.71
C PHE A 124 -0.69 1.21 -6.74
N GLU A 125 -0.34 0.41 -7.73
CA GLU A 125 -0.86 -0.94 -7.90
C GLU A 125 0.27 -1.93 -7.76
N ILE A 126 0.03 -3.00 -7.02
CA ILE A 126 1.02 -4.04 -6.81
C ILE A 126 0.95 -5.02 -7.97
N THR A 127 2.09 -5.31 -8.56
CA THR A 127 2.23 -6.33 -9.59
C THR A 127 2.80 -7.59 -8.96
N GLY A 128 2.18 -8.73 -9.23
CA GLY A 128 2.58 -9.99 -8.63
C GLY A 128 1.99 -10.20 -7.24
N ALA A 129 2.61 -11.04 -6.45
CA ALA A 129 2.10 -11.44 -5.15
C ALA A 129 2.51 -10.46 -4.05
N VAL A 130 1.60 -10.29 -3.08
CA VAL A 130 1.93 -9.61 -1.83
C VAL A 130 2.52 -10.66 -0.88
N SER A 131 3.69 -10.36 -0.35
CA SER A 131 4.39 -11.27 0.56
C SER A 131 4.18 -10.82 2.00
N LYS A 132 3.94 -11.80 2.87
CA LYS A 132 3.86 -11.58 4.30
C LYS A 132 5.21 -11.90 4.92
N GLY A 133 5.70 -11.01 5.76
CA GLY A 133 6.95 -11.21 6.46
C GLY A 133 6.83 -10.86 7.93
N THR A 134 7.96 -10.80 8.60
CA THR A 134 8.04 -10.42 10.00
C THR A 134 9.14 -9.38 10.15
N ALA A 135 8.81 -8.32 10.86
CA ALA A 135 9.78 -7.25 11.12
C ALA A 135 10.89 -7.70 12.06
#